data_6334516764d8a9573eeab326ccc398dc
#
_entry.id   6334516764d8a9573eeab326ccc398dc
#
_cell.length_a   1.000
_cell.length_b   1.000
_cell.length_c   1.000
_cell.angle_alpha   90.00
_cell.angle_beta   90.00
_cell.angle_gamma   90.00
#
_symmetry.space_group_name_H-M   'P 1'
#
loop_
_entity.id
_entity.type
_entity.pdbx_description
1 polymer ?
#
loop_
_entity_poly.entity_id
_entity_poly.type
_entity_poly.pdbx_seq_one_letter_code
_entity_poly.pdbx_strand_id
1 'polypeptide(L)'
;MASLNSSKVSDRRDDEIVILGAGLQGLASAYFLIKRGCTDVTIIERSDKIAPAASGKAGGFLAGEWGDSNTKELHEKSFKLHEELAKELHIESFRKIRTLSVQAGANGLADPLVTWLDGDIQQNSILDTDTAQVTPAELAQKLHDFATKNGLKTLYNTECTGIRFKNDHNDDITPVVVDGVHIKTSNSEKTMTIDAKCCVIALGPWTTRASDWFPNAHFPMTGIKSTSIVFEASEQVLKEPAALFCAEDSRFGTHLEVYPRSDGSVYLCGIGGSDYVEAERLAPGGDCESADLILADPSRVQAAWDAFKSMSPTIGSSAPILSQACMRPCAPDALPMIGYVPNVDGAIIASAHNCWGILWSPITGQIVSELILEGESSCCDIRNFTPSRFAKKATAGRGRQKVNQPIGEQW
;
A
#
# COMPACT_ATOMS: atom_id res chain seq x y z
N MET A 1 -34.02 16.29 -10.98
CA MET A 1 -32.99 16.18 -12.05
C MET A 1 -32.51 17.59 -12.34
N ALA A 2 -31.45 18.03 -11.68
CA ALA A 2 -30.78 19.27 -12.00
C ALA A 2 -29.53 18.87 -12.80
N SER A 3 -29.48 19.28 -14.06
CA SER A 3 -28.31 19.13 -14.91
C SER A 3 -27.18 19.94 -14.29
N LEU A 4 -26.19 19.28 -13.73
CA LEU A 4 -24.91 19.90 -13.40
C LEU A 4 -24.29 20.38 -14.72
N ASN A 5 -24.19 21.70 -14.84
CA ASN A 5 -23.43 22.35 -15.89
C ASN A 5 -22.04 21.73 -15.92
N SER A 6 -21.63 21.17 -17.05
CA SER A 6 -20.26 20.86 -17.36
C SER A 6 -19.47 22.18 -17.48
N SER A 7 -19.11 22.78 -16.34
CA SER A 7 -18.02 23.76 -16.34
C SER A 7 -16.78 23.04 -16.84
N LYS A 8 -16.17 23.50 -17.90
CA LYS A 8 -14.89 23.02 -18.42
C LYS A 8 -13.94 22.93 -17.22
N VAL A 9 -13.51 21.71 -16.88
CA VAL A 9 -12.42 21.51 -15.92
C VAL A 9 -11.24 22.33 -16.46
N SER A 10 -10.77 23.30 -15.67
CA SER A 10 -9.59 24.07 -16.03
C SER A 10 -8.40 23.12 -16.19
N ASP A 11 -7.53 23.35 -17.15
CA ASP A 11 -6.30 22.56 -17.27
C ASP A 11 -5.45 22.78 -16.02
N ARG A 12 -5.22 21.72 -15.26
CA ARG A 12 -4.49 21.74 -13.97
C ARG A 12 -3.04 21.26 -14.10
N ARG A 13 -2.51 21.14 -15.33
CA ARG A 13 -1.15 20.62 -15.52
C ARG A 13 -0.06 21.54 -14.96
N ASP A 14 -0.35 22.83 -14.89
CA ASP A 14 0.56 23.84 -14.32
C ASP A 14 0.23 24.19 -12.86
N ASP A 15 -0.71 23.48 -12.24
CA ASP A 15 -1.00 23.66 -10.82
C ASP A 15 0.11 23.07 -9.94
N GLU A 16 0.37 23.69 -8.78
CA GLU A 16 1.25 23.16 -7.76
C GLU A 16 0.57 21.96 -7.09
N ILE A 17 1.07 20.76 -7.36
CA ILE A 17 0.53 19.50 -6.83
C ILE A 17 1.49 18.96 -5.76
N VAL A 18 1.01 18.81 -4.53
CA VAL A 18 1.77 18.25 -3.43
C VAL A 18 1.25 16.88 -3.05
N ILE A 19 2.13 15.88 -3.06
CA ILE A 19 1.83 14.50 -2.68
C ILE A 19 2.46 14.21 -1.31
N LEU A 20 1.66 13.75 -0.37
CA LEU A 20 2.09 13.44 0.99
C LEU A 20 2.36 11.93 1.11
N GLY A 21 3.65 11.59 1.23
CA GLY A 21 4.16 10.24 1.32
C GLY A 21 4.76 9.70 0.02
N ALA A 22 6.01 9.23 0.11
CA ALA A 22 6.75 8.57 -0.98
C ALA A 22 6.58 7.04 -0.96
N GLY A 23 5.43 6.53 -0.52
CA GLY A 23 5.01 5.15 -0.72
C GLY A 23 4.55 4.91 -2.16
N LEU A 24 4.24 3.65 -2.53
CA LEU A 24 3.85 3.30 -3.90
C LEU A 24 2.63 4.08 -4.41
N GLN A 25 1.64 4.37 -3.57
CA GLN A 25 0.48 5.17 -3.97
C GLN A 25 0.88 6.60 -4.35
N GLY A 26 1.77 7.22 -3.56
CA GLY A 26 2.29 8.55 -3.87
C GLY A 26 3.19 8.56 -5.10
N LEU A 27 4.11 7.58 -5.21
CA LEU A 27 5.02 7.47 -6.35
C LEU A 27 4.29 7.15 -7.66
N ALA A 28 3.30 6.27 -7.65
CA ALA A 28 2.48 5.99 -8.81
C ALA A 28 1.63 7.23 -9.22
N SER A 29 1.08 7.96 -8.23
CA SER A 29 0.38 9.21 -8.51
C SER A 29 1.30 10.24 -9.19
N ALA A 30 2.52 10.43 -8.66
CA ALA A 30 3.52 11.31 -9.27
C ALA A 30 3.89 10.88 -10.69
N TYR A 31 4.14 9.58 -10.89
CA TYR A 31 4.45 9.02 -12.20
C TYR A 31 3.36 9.34 -13.24
N PHE A 32 2.09 9.02 -12.92
CA PHE A 32 1.00 9.24 -13.88
C PHE A 32 0.71 10.73 -14.12
N LEU A 33 0.81 11.59 -13.11
CA LEU A 33 0.66 13.04 -13.26
C LEU A 33 1.73 13.61 -14.19
N ILE A 34 2.99 13.29 -13.95
CA ILE A 34 4.12 13.77 -14.76
C ILE A 34 4.05 13.18 -16.17
N LYS A 35 3.73 11.90 -16.34
CA LYS A 35 3.53 11.26 -17.65
C LYS A 35 2.42 11.96 -18.46
N ARG A 36 1.43 12.56 -17.78
CA ARG A 36 0.33 13.30 -18.38
C ARG A 36 0.61 14.81 -18.51
N GLY A 37 1.83 15.24 -18.24
CA GLY A 37 2.32 16.60 -18.49
C GLY A 37 2.18 17.58 -17.34
N CYS A 38 1.95 17.12 -16.10
CA CYS A 38 2.03 18.00 -14.92
C CYS A 38 3.47 18.46 -14.71
N THR A 39 3.67 19.78 -14.52
CA THR A 39 5.00 20.41 -14.49
C THR A 39 5.49 20.74 -13.08
N ASP A 40 4.61 20.92 -12.10
CA ASP A 40 4.97 21.25 -10.71
C ASP A 40 4.40 20.23 -9.70
N VAL A 41 5.09 19.09 -9.60
CA VAL A 41 4.74 18.00 -8.68
C VAL A 41 5.83 17.87 -7.62
N THR A 42 5.43 17.91 -6.34
CA THR A 42 6.33 17.76 -5.21
C THR A 42 5.85 16.64 -4.28
N ILE A 43 6.72 15.69 -3.95
CA ILE A 43 6.47 14.70 -2.90
C ILE A 43 7.10 15.17 -1.58
N ILE A 44 6.36 15.03 -0.49
CA ILE A 44 6.85 15.21 0.88
C ILE A 44 6.96 13.84 1.54
N GLU A 45 8.17 13.52 2.03
CA GLU A 45 8.45 12.26 2.73
C GLU A 45 9.14 12.53 4.08
N ARG A 46 8.58 11.94 5.13
CA ARG A 46 9.13 12.09 6.49
C ARG A 46 10.48 11.40 6.66
N SER A 47 10.71 10.30 5.97
CA SER A 47 11.97 9.55 5.99
C SER A 47 13.04 10.19 5.09
N ASP A 48 14.25 9.70 5.21
CA ASP A 48 15.40 10.06 4.36
C ASP A 48 15.42 9.33 3.00
N LYS A 49 14.41 8.49 2.74
CA LYS A 49 14.32 7.65 1.52
C LYS A 49 12.87 7.41 1.11
N ILE A 50 12.68 7.00 -0.14
CA ILE A 50 11.39 6.54 -0.66
C ILE A 50 11.00 5.17 -0.09
N ALA A 51 9.71 4.86 -0.09
CA ALA A 51 9.15 3.55 0.27
C ALA A 51 9.68 2.96 1.60
N PRO A 52 9.79 3.74 2.69
CA PRO A 52 10.42 3.28 3.95
C PRO A 52 9.57 2.25 4.70
N ALA A 53 8.28 2.18 4.39
CA ALA A 53 7.29 1.35 5.07
C ALA A 53 6.86 0.14 4.21
N ALA A 54 5.57 -0.23 4.21
CA ALA A 54 5.02 -1.39 3.50
C ALA A 54 5.42 -1.44 2.02
N SER A 55 5.46 -0.31 1.35
CA SER A 55 5.79 -0.20 -0.07
C SER A 55 7.20 -0.71 -0.45
N GLY A 56 8.17 -0.66 0.46
CA GLY A 56 9.51 -1.19 0.21
C GLY A 56 9.78 -2.54 0.87
N LYS A 57 8.91 -2.96 1.80
CA LYS A 57 9.12 -4.13 2.66
C LYS A 57 8.21 -5.31 2.33
N ALA A 58 7.20 -5.16 1.46
CA ALA A 58 6.23 -6.20 1.13
C ALA A 58 6.80 -7.30 0.21
N GLY A 59 6.06 -8.41 0.08
CA GLY A 59 6.44 -9.55 -0.74
C GLY A 59 6.32 -9.32 -2.25
N GLY A 60 5.36 -8.48 -2.66
CA GLY A 60 5.19 -8.11 -4.07
C GLY A 60 4.42 -9.12 -4.91
N PHE A 61 3.56 -9.92 -4.31
CA PHE A 61 2.67 -10.84 -4.99
C PHE A 61 1.56 -10.07 -5.74
N LEU A 62 1.26 -10.52 -6.96
CA LEU A 62 0.29 -9.92 -7.85
C LEU A 62 -0.65 -11.00 -8.40
N ALA A 63 -1.97 -10.80 -8.24
CA ALA A 63 -3.01 -11.72 -8.70
C ALA A 63 -4.17 -10.94 -9.35
N GLY A 64 -4.29 -11.02 -10.66
CA GLY A 64 -5.26 -10.24 -11.42
C GLY A 64 -6.71 -10.66 -11.21
N GLU A 65 -6.96 -11.95 -10.93
CA GLU A 65 -8.31 -12.50 -10.85
C GLU A 65 -8.81 -12.78 -9.42
N TRP A 66 -8.06 -12.34 -8.38
CA TRP A 66 -8.42 -12.61 -6.98
C TRP A 66 -9.30 -11.53 -6.34
N GLY A 67 -9.75 -10.56 -7.11
CA GLY A 67 -10.68 -9.52 -6.65
C GLY A 67 -12.10 -10.04 -6.42
N ASP A 68 -12.74 -9.55 -5.36
CA ASP A 68 -14.17 -9.76 -5.12
C ASP A 68 -15.04 -8.82 -6.00
N SER A 69 -16.35 -8.84 -5.80
CA SER A 69 -17.30 -8.00 -6.54
C SER A 69 -17.01 -6.50 -6.47
N ASN A 70 -16.35 -6.01 -5.41
CA ASN A 70 -16.00 -4.60 -5.25
C ASN A 70 -14.63 -4.27 -5.85
N THR A 71 -13.70 -5.21 -5.83
CA THR A 71 -12.27 -4.97 -6.10
C THR A 71 -11.77 -5.62 -7.40
N LYS A 72 -12.63 -6.42 -8.07
CA LYS A 72 -12.27 -7.14 -9.31
C LYS A 72 -11.65 -6.21 -10.37
N GLU A 73 -12.27 -5.08 -10.61
CA GLU A 73 -11.80 -4.11 -11.61
C GLU A 73 -10.41 -3.53 -11.25
N LEU A 74 -10.16 -3.26 -9.96
CA LEU A 74 -8.84 -2.84 -9.47
C LEU A 74 -7.79 -3.92 -9.73
N HIS A 75 -8.10 -5.19 -9.42
CA HIS A 75 -7.19 -6.31 -9.64
C HIS A 75 -6.83 -6.47 -11.11
N GLU A 76 -7.82 -6.65 -11.98
CA GLU A 76 -7.62 -6.94 -13.40
C GLU A 76 -6.86 -5.82 -14.12
N LYS A 77 -7.29 -4.56 -13.90
CA LYS A 77 -6.68 -3.42 -14.57
C LYS A 77 -5.28 -3.14 -14.06
N SER A 78 -5.09 -3.21 -12.74
CA SER A 78 -3.78 -2.94 -12.17
C SER A 78 -2.75 -4.02 -12.50
N PHE A 79 -3.17 -5.28 -12.61
CA PHE A 79 -2.29 -6.36 -13.04
C PHE A 79 -1.74 -6.12 -14.45
N LYS A 80 -2.59 -5.67 -15.39
CA LYS A 80 -2.17 -5.27 -16.74
C LYS A 80 -1.22 -4.07 -16.71
N LEU A 81 -1.51 -3.08 -15.86
CA LEU A 81 -0.63 -1.93 -15.70
C LEU A 81 0.76 -2.33 -15.16
N HIS A 82 0.85 -3.34 -14.27
CA HIS A 82 2.14 -3.85 -13.85
C HIS A 82 2.94 -4.46 -15.01
N GLU A 83 2.29 -5.19 -15.92
CA GLU A 83 2.95 -5.73 -17.12
C GLU A 83 3.45 -4.63 -18.07
N GLU A 84 2.64 -3.57 -18.22
CA GLU A 84 3.00 -2.41 -19.05
C GLU A 84 4.16 -1.63 -18.43
N LEU A 85 4.08 -1.31 -17.13
CA LEU A 85 5.13 -0.61 -16.39
C LEU A 85 6.44 -1.40 -16.35
N ALA A 86 6.37 -2.74 -16.21
CA ALA A 86 7.55 -3.58 -16.22
C ALA A 86 8.33 -3.45 -17.53
N LYS A 87 7.63 -3.37 -18.66
CA LYS A 87 8.24 -3.16 -19.97
C LYS A 87 8.75 -1.72 -20.14
N GLU A 88 7.91 -0.74 -19.79
CA GLU A 88 8.20 0.68 -20.00
C GLU A 88 9.38 1.16 -19.14
N LEU A 89 9.40 0.77 -17.86
CA LEU A 89 10.40 1.21 -16.88
C LEU A 89 11.55 0.22 -16.71
N HIS A 90 11.57 -0.87 -17.47
CA HIS A 90 12.58 -1.94 -17.35
C HIS A 90 12.70 -2.44 -15.90
N ILE A 91 11.55 -2.91 -15.34
CA ILE A 91 11.50 -3.51 -14.00
C ILE A 91 11.93 -4.96 -14.12
N GLU A 92 13.16 -5.26 -13.75
CA GLU A 92 13.78 -6.57 -13.95
C GLU A 92 13.19 -7.66 -13.03
N SER A 93 12.69 -7.25 -11.85
CA SER A 93 12.11 -8.20 -10.90
C SER A 93 10.69 -8.66 -11.26
N PHE A 94 10.00 -8.01 -12.19
CA PHE A 94 8.67 -8.44 -12.59
C PHE A 94 8.74 -9.76 -13.36
N ARG A 95 8.01 -10.76 -12.89
CA ARG A 95 7.87 -12.03 -13.60
C ARG A 95 6.54 -12.72 -13.31
N LYS A 96 5.99 -13.43 -14.30
CA LYS A 96 4.91 -14.38 -14.09
C LYS A 96 5.43 -15.59 -13.32
N ILE A 97 4.69 -16.01 -12.32
CA ILE A 97 4.96 -17.21 -11.53
C ILE A 97 3.64 -17.93 -11.24
N ARG A 98 3.68 -19.27 -11.16
CA ARG A 98 2.53 -20.03 -10.65
C ARG A 98 2.42 -19.91 -9.14
N THR A 99 1.23 -20.11 -8.63
CA THR A 99 0.92 -20.15 -7.19
C THR A 99 0.48 -21.55 -6.80
N LEU A 100 1.02 -22.04 -5.70
CA LEU A 100 0.70 -23.34 -5.12
C LEU A 100 -0.03 -23.17 -3.80
N SER A 101 -1.03 -24.01 -3.56
CA SER A 101 -1.57 -24.28 -2.25
C SER A 101 -0.74 -25.40 -1.62
N VAL A 102 -0.25 -25.22 -0.39
CA VAL A 102 0.63 -26.17 0.29
C VAL A 102 0.13 -26.45 1.71
N GLN A 103 0.11 -27.71 2.08
CA GLN A 103 -0.12 -28.14 3.47
C GLN A 103 1.13 -28.82 3.97
N ALA A 104 1.77 -28.20 4.98
CA ALA A 104 2.87 -28.78 5.71
C ALA A 104 2.37 -29.76 6.79
N GLY A 105 3.20 -30.69 7.22
CA GLY A 105 2.86 -31.60 8.33
C GLY A 105 3.85 -32.74 8.48
N ALA A 106 3.99 -33.26 9.70
CA ALA A 106 4.86 -34.39 9.99
C ALA A 106 4.47 -35.63 9.16
N ASN A 107 5.45 -36.35 8.65
CA ASN A 107 5.30 -37.51 7.76
C ASN A 107 4.83 -37.16 6.33
N GLY A 108 5.42 -36.14 5.74
CA GLY A 108 5.17 -35.75 4.35
C GLY A 108 5.18 -36.94 3.40
N LEU A 109 4.07 -37.09 2.65
CA LEU A 109 3.85 -38.20 1.70
C LEU A 109 3.66 -37.72 0.27
N ALA A 110 3.61 -36.42 0.06
CA ALA A 110 3.37 -35.85 -1.27
C ALA A 110 4.68 -35.56 -2.00
N ASP A 111 4.75 -35.97 -3.27
CA ASP A 111 5.81 -35.51 -4.16
C ASP A 111 5.65 -33.98 -4.36
N PRO A 112 6.67 -33.17 -4.03
CA PRO A 112 6.58 -31.72 -4.14
C PRO A 112 6.54 -31.27 -5.59
N LEU A 113 5.68 -30.29 -5.89
CA LEU A 113 5.59 -29.68 -7.23
C LEU A 113 6.80 -28.79 -7.58
N VAL A 114 7.63 -28.47 -6.61
CA VAL A 114 8.92 -27.77 -6.75
C VAL A 114 9.98 -28.45 -5.89
N THR A 115 11.17 -28.64 -6.44
CA THR A 115 12.23 -29.43 -5.80
C THR A 115 12.81 -28.82 -4.51
N TRP A 116 12.62 -27.52 -4.32
CA TRP A 116 13.07 -26.84 -3.12
C TRP A 116 12.14 -26.98 -1.90
N LEU A 117 10.95 -27.61 -2.07
CA LEU A 117 10.09 -28.06 -0.97
C LEU A 117 10.48 -29.50 -0.60
N ASP A 118 11.66 -29.68 -0.06
CA ASP A 118 12.32 -30.95 0.18
C ASP A 118 12.08 -31.51 1.61
N GLY A 119 11.13 -30.96 2.34
CA GLY A 119 10.80 -31.34 3.72
C GLY A 119 9.39 -31.93 3.88
N ASP A 120 8.77 -31.62 5.01
CA ASP A 120 7.51 -32.18 5.49
C ASP A 120 6.29 -31.60 4.73
N ILE A 121 6.01 -32.08 3.54
CA ILE A 121 4.85 -31.67 2.72
C ILE A 121 3.82 -32.80 2.71
N GLN A 122 2.63 -32.54 3.25
CA GLN A 122 1.51 -33.48 3.24
C GLN A 122 0.70 -33.42 1.94
N GLN A 123 0.46 -32.19 1.45
CA GLN A 123 -0.31 -31.95 0.27
C GLN A 123 0.19 -30.70 -0.44
N ASN A 124 0.20 -30.73 -1.76
CA ASN A 124 0.39 -29.54 -2.59
C ASN A 124 -0.38 -29.66 -3.90
N SER A 125 -0.85 -28.51 -4.41
CA SER A 125 -1.58 -28.41 -5.67
C SER A 125 -1.38 -27.05 -6.31
N ILE A 126 -1.61 -26.94 -7.61
CA ILE A 126 -1.62 -25.67 -8.31
C ILE A 126 -2.88 -24.91 -7.86
N LEU A 127 -2.69 -23.71 -7.32
CA LEU A 127 -3.78 -22.81 -6.94
C LEU A 127 -4.12 -21.87 -8.09
N ASP A 128 -3.10 -21.31 -8.74
CA ASP A 128 -3.27 -20.39 -9.87
C ASP A 128 -2.03 -20.43 -10.77
N THR A 129 -2.22 -20.25 -12.07
CA THR A 129 -1.15 -20.20 -13.08
C THR A 129 -0.92 -18.81 -13.67
N ASP A 130 -1.79 -17.83 -13.40
CA ASP A 130 -1.71 -16.47 -13.93
C ASP A 130 -1.51 -15.43 -12.82
N THR A 131 -0.52 -15.67 -11.99
CA THR A 131 -0.04 -14.73 -10.99
C THR A 131 1.34 -14.20 -11.37
N ALA A 132 1.79 -13.17 -10.66
CA ALA A 132 3.11 -12.59 -10.88
C ALA A 132 3.76 -12.16 -9.55
N GLN A 133 5.02 -11.83 -9.62
CA GLN A 133 5.77 -11.23 -8.52
C GLN A 133 6.60 -10.05 -9.06
N VAL A 134 6.67 -9.01 -8.26
CA VAL A 134 7.58 -7.86 -8.46
C VAL A 134 8.27 -7.55 -7.14
N THR A 135 9.52 -7.12 -7.16
CA THR A 135 10.17 -6.59 -5.95
C THR A 135 9.70 -5.15 -5.71
N PRO A 136 8.92 -4.89 -4.63
CA PRO A 136 8.26 -3.59 -4.48
C PRO A 136 9.22 -2.42 -4.37
N ALA A 137 10.40 -2.63 -3.79
CA ALA A 137 11.43 -1.60 -3.70
C ALA A 137 11.96 -1.19 -5.10
N GLU A 138 12.11 -2.13 -6.03
CA GLU A 138 12.49 -1.81 -7.40
C GLU A 138 11.38 -1.06 -8.12
N LEU A 139 10.12 -1.52 -8.02
CA LEU A 139 8.98 -0.79 -8.59
C LEU A 139 8.94 0.66 -8.09
N ALA A 140 9.09 0.87 -6.78
CA ALA A 140 9.11 2.21 -6.19
C ALA A 140 10.27 3.06 -6.75
N GLN A 141 11.47 2.48 -6.86
CA GLN A 141 12.64 3.17 -7.39
C GLN A 141 12.45 3.56 -8.85
N LYS A 142 11.96 2.65 -9.69
CA LYS A 142 11.74 2.92 -11.12
C LYS A 142 10.69 4.00 -11.37
N LEU A 143 9.59 3.99 -10.60
CA LEU A 143 8.58 5.07 -10.65
C LEU A 143 9.19 6.42 -10.23
N HIS A 144 9.96 6.44 -9.14
CA HIS A 144 10.63 7.65 -8.66
C HIS A 144 11.66 8.18 -9.63
N ASP A 145 12.51 7.32 -10.19
CA ASP A 145 13.56 7.70 -11.15
C ASP A 145 12.96 8.32 -12.41
N PHE A 146 11.90 7.70 -12.96
CA PHE A 146 11.17 8.26 -14.08
C PHE A 146 10.63 9.66 -13.76
N ALA A 147 9.93 9.77 -12.62
CA ALA A 147 9.31 11.02 -12.23
C ALA A 147 10.35 12.11 -11.96
N THR A 148 11.44 11.79 -11.26
CA THR A 148 12.54 12.72 -10.96
C THR A 148 13.23 13.20 -12.22
N LYS A 149 13.50 12.32 -13.18
CA LYS A 149 14.08 12.67 -14.48
C LYS A 149 13.19 13.66 -15.25
N ASN A 150 11.89 13.65 -14.98
CA ASN A 150 10.89 14.49 -15.65
C ASN A 150 10.33 15.60 -14.75
N GLY A 151 11.07 16.02 -13.71
CA GLY A 151 10.79 17.25 -12.96
C GLY A 151 10.18 17.07 -11.56
N LEU A 152 9.95 15.83 -11.08
CA LEU A 152 9.50 15.62 -9.70
C LEU A 152 10.51 16.21 -8.70
N LYS A 153 10.00 16.95 -7.73
CA LYS A 153 10.73 17.36 -6.53
C LYS A 153 10.38 16.44 -5.38
N THR A 154 11.37 15.95 -4.61
CA THR A 154 11.12 15.15 -3.40
C THR A 154 11.79 15.82 -2.20
N LEU A 155 10.99 16.16 -1.19
CA LEU A 155 11.44 16.74 0.08
C LEU A 155 11.50 15.64 1.12
N TYR A 156 12.69 15.15 1.36
CA TYR A 156 12.97 14.15 2.41
C TYR A 156 13.10 14.79 3.78
N ASN A 157 13.03 13.97 4.83
CA ASN A 157 13.12 14.41 6.23
C ASN A 157 12.13 15.55 6.53
N THR A 158 10.97 15.50 5.85
CA THR A 158 9.96 16.56 5.89
C THR A 158 8.59 15.94 6.16
N GLU A 159 7.95 16.42 7.23
CA GLU A 159 6.62 15.99 7.63
C GLU A 159 5.56 17.03 7.27
N CYS A 160 4.42 16.58 6.75
CA CYS A 160 3.23 17.42 6.66
C CYS A 160 2.57 17.51 8.04
N THR A 161 2.25 18.73 8.47
CA THR A 161 1.63 19.01 9.77
C THR A 161 0.24 19.62 9.65
N GLY A 162 -0.22 19.94 8.44
CA GLY A 162 -1.54 20.51 8.20
C GLY A 162 -1.72 21.02 6.78
N ILE A 163 -2.92 21.48 6.48
CA ILE A 163 -3.31 22.06 5.20
C ILE A 163 -3.69 23.52 5.39
N ARG A 164 -3.25 24.39 4.49
CA ARG A 164 -3.71 25.78 4.39
C ARG A 164 -4.86 25.86 3.41
N PHE A 165 -5.91 26.55 3.80
CA PHE A 165 -7.08 26.82 2.93
C PHE A 165 -7.15 28.30 2.57
N LYS A 166 -7.69 28.57 1.39
CA LYS A 166 -7.89 29.90 0.86
C LYS A 166 -9.06 30.65 1.54
N ASN A 167 -10.09 29.90 1.92
CA ASN A 167 -11.32 30.44 2.49
C ASN A 167 -11.41 30.02 3.96
N ASP A 168 -11.71 30.96 4.85
CA ASP A 168 -12.06 30.65 6.23
C ASP A 168 -13.42 29.96 6.30
N HIS A 169 -13.53 28.98 7.17
CA HIS A 169 -14.79 28.29 7.43
C HIS A 169 -15.77 29.17 8.18
N ASN A 170 -16.63 29.88 7.47
CA ASN A 170 -17.72 30.62 8.10
C ASN A 170 -19.08 29.90 8.01
N ASP A 171 -19.16 28.82 7.21
CA ASP A 171 -20.34 27.98 7.12
C ASP A 171 -19.95 26.52 6.76
N ASP A 172 -20.78 25.54 7.14
CA ASP A 172 -20.59 24.11 6.84
C ASP A 172 -20.98 23.72 5.39
N ILE A 173 -21.36 24.68 4.57
CA ILE A 173 -21.99 24.45 3.26
C ILE A 173 -21.01 24.74 2.12
N THR A 174 -20.14 25.73 2.28
CA THR A 174 -19.19 26.14 1.24
C THR A 174 -17.94 25.26 1.29
N PRO A 175 -17.57 24.57 0.18
CA PRO A 175 -16.32 23.82 0.14
C PRO A 175 -15.11 24.72 0.42
N VAL A 176 -14.17 24.25 1.22
CA VAL A 176 -12.88 24.92 1.36
C VAL A 176 -11.97 24.55 0.20
N VAL A 177 -11.06 25.42 -0.11
CA VAL A 177 -10.14 25.25 -1.24
C VAL A 177 -8.72 25.14 -0.69
N VAL A 178 -7.99 24.09 -1.07
CA VAL A 178 -6.57 23.93 -0.74
C VAL A 178 -5.78 25.08 -1.37
N ASP A 179 -4.90 25.70 -0.57
CA ASP A 179 -4.03 26.80 -0.97
C ASP A 179 -2.56 26.57 -0.58
N GLY A 180 -2.29 25.54 0.23
CA GLY A 180 -0.94 25.17 0.61
C GLY A 180 -0.90 24.05 1.64
N VAL A 181 0.31 23.59 1.92
CA VAL A 181 0.61 22.53 2.87
C VAL A 181 1.59 23.03 3.92
N HIS A 182 1.28 22.83 5.18
CA HIS A 182 2.19 23.11 6.30
C HIS A 182 3.17 21.97 6.46
N ILE A 183 4.46 22.30 6.49
CA ILE A 183 5.54 21.33 6.60
C ILE A 183 6.49 21.66 7.74
N LYS A 184 7.11 20.62 8.28
CA LYS A 184 8.17 20.70 9.27
C LYS A 184 9.30 19.77 8.87
N THR A 185 10.55 20.28 8.82
CA THR A 185 11.72 19.43 8.57
C THR A 185 12.24 18.86 9.88
N SER A 186 12.85 17.67 9.86
CA SER A 186 13.39 17.01 11.06
C SER A 186 14.47 17.84 11.80
N ASN A 187 15.12 18.76 11.09
CA ASN A 187 16.18 19.61 11.62
C ASN A 187 15.70 20.99 12.11
N SER A 188 14.39 21.25 12.10
CA SER A 188 13.84 22.56 12.46
C SER A 188 12.51 22.43 13.19
N GLU A 189 12.37 23.15 14.29
CA GLU A 189 11.08 23.28 14.98
C GLU A 189 10.11 24.24 14.26
N LYS A 190 10.59 24.97 13.25
CA LYS A 190 9.79 25.96 12.53
C LYS A 190 8.91 25.28 11.49
N THR A 191 7.61 25.51 11.55
CA THR A 191 6.68 25.19 10.48
C THR A 191 6.83 26.19 9.34
N MET A 192 6.90 25.66 8.11
CA MET A 192 6.86 26.43 6.87
C MET A 192 5.60 26.07 6.09
N THR A 193 5.25 26.88 5.11
CA THR A 193 4.16 26.57 4.20
C THR A 193 4.68 26.57 2.78
N ILE A 194 4.31 25.56 2.01
CA ILE A 194 4.51 25.52 0.56
C ILE A 194 3.16 25.68 -0.12
N ASP A 195 3.13 26.39 -1.23
CA ASP A 195 1.90 26.58 -2.00
C ASP A 195 1.48 25.27 -2.67
N ALA A 196 0.18 25.03 -2.72
CA ALA A 196 -0.41 23.87 -3.36
C ALA A 196 -1.86 24.16 -3.74
N LYS A 197 -2.22 23.90 -4.98
CA LYS A 197 -3.61 23.89 -5.44
C LYS A 197 -4.25 22.51 -5.36
N CYS A 198 -3.41 21.47 -5.37
CA CYS A 198 -3.83 20.10 -5.17
C CYS A 198 -2.95 19.41 -4.12
N CYS A 199 -3.58 18.63 -3.25
CA CYS A 199 -2.91 17.81 -2.24
C CYS A 199 -3.39 16.36 -2.35
N VAL A 200 -2.45 15.40 -2.47
CA VAL A 200 -2.74 13.96 -2.48
C VAL A 200 -2.26 13.35 -1.18
N ILE A 201 -3.17 12.77 -0.40
CA ILE A 201 -2.87 12.14 0.89
C ILE A 201 -2.59 10.65 0.66
N ALA A 202 -1.31 10.24 0.68
CA ALA A 202 -0.83 8.88 0.44
C ALA A 202 0.03 8.36 1.60
N LEU A 203 -0.41 8.61 2.85
CA LEU A 203 0.36 8.41 4.08
C LEU A 203 0.28 6.98 4.65
N GLY A 204 -0.29 6.01 3.90
CA GLY A 204 -0.46 4.66 4.41
C GLY A 204 -1.25 4.62 5.72
N PRO A 205 -0.82 3.86 6.76
CA PRO A 205 -1.55 3.77 8.01
C PRO A 205 -1.62 5.12 8.77
N TRP A 206 -0.69 6.04 8.54
CA TRP A 206 -0.68 7.38 9.16
C TRP A 206 -1.70 8.35 8.54
N THR A 207 -2.46 7.93 7.52
CA THR A 207 -3.53 8.73 6.93
C THR A 207 -4.60 9.16 7.95
N THR A 208 -4.80 8.37 9.01
CA THR A 208 -5.72 8.75 10.10
C THR A 208 -5.39 10.12 10.70
N ARG A 209 -4.11 10.53 10.73
CA ARG A 209 -3.65 11.84 11.23
C ARG A 209 -4.17 13.01 10.39
N ALA A 210 -4.41 12.77 9.10
CA ALA A 210 -4.97 13.79 8.22
C ALA A 210 -6.43 14.13 8.53
N SER A 211 -7.14 13.33 9.34
CA SER A 211 -8.49 13.65 9.79
C SER A 211 -8.57 14.99 10.53
N ASP A 212 -7.50 15.40 11.20
CA ASP A 212 -7.44 16.65 11.95
C ASP A 212 -7.09 17.87 11.06
N TRP A 213 -6.68 17.62 9.82
CA TRP A 213 -6.28 18.70 8.91
C TRP A 213 -7.44 19.25 8.08
N PHE A 214 -8.56 18.52 8.03
CA PHE A 214 -9.70 18.86 7.22
C PHE A 214 -10.98 18.99 8.06
N PRO A 215 -11.81 19.99 7.78
CA PRO A 215 -13.06 20.14 8.49
C PRO A 215 -14.00 18.96 8.21
N ASN A 216 -14.60 18.44 9.27
CA ASN A 216 -15.59 17.35 9.22
C ASN A 216 -15.11 16.06 8.54
N ALA A 217 -13.81 15.92 8.22
CA ALA A 217 -13.26 14.71 7.67
C ALA A 217 -13.01 13.64 8.74
N HIS A 218 -13.10 12.38 8.32
CA HIS A 218 -12.78 11.25 9.14
C HIS A 218 -12.20 10.14 8.26
N PHE A 219 -10.95 9.78 8.52
CA PHE A 219 -10.21 8.74 7.79
C PHE A 219 -9.84 7.62 8.75
N PRO A 220 -10.80 6.76 9.13
CA PRO A 220 -10.55 5.68 10.08
C PRO A 220 -9.55 4.69 9.46
N MET A 221 -8.50 4.39 10.22
CA MET A 221 -7.43 3.54 9.76
C MET A 221 -6.87 2.72 10.92
N THR A 222 -6.72 1.42 10.72
CA THR A 222 -5.96 0.53 11.60
C THR A 222 -4.71 0.08 10.86
N GLY A 223 -3.55 0.19 11.49
CA GLY A 223 -2.31 -0.36 10.99
C GLY A 223 -2.21 -1.85 11.35
N ILE A 224 -2.21 -2.76 10.37
CA ILE A 224 -1.98 -4.17 10.65
C ILE A 224 -0.48 -4.42 10.51
N LYS A 225 0.21 -4.43 11.67
CA LYS A 225 1.66 -4.66 11.74
C LYS A 225 1.95 -6.15 11.65
N SER A 226 2.75 -6.53 10.66
CA SER A 226 3.13 -7.93 10.42
C SER A 226 4.63 -8.06 10.25
N THR A 227 5.20 -9.13 10.80
CA THR A 227 6.60 -9.53 10.61
C THR A 227 6.77 -10.25 9.29
N SER A 228 7.92 -10.09 8.66
CA SER A 228 8.36 -10.85 7.49
C SER A 228 9.85 -11.16 7.58
N ILE A 229 10.27 -12.23 6.91
CA ILE A 229 11.67 -12.66 6.86
C ILE A 229 12.06 -12.95 5.42
N VAL A 230 13.37 -12.88 5.14
CA VAL A 230 13.94 -13.17 3.82
C VAL A 230 15.11 -14.13 3.97
N PHE A 231 15.11 -15.19 3.17
CA PHE A 231 16.24 -16.11 3.06
C PHE A 231 17.12 -15.75 1.88
N GLU A 232 18.37 -16.19 1.95
CA GLU A 232 19.35 -16.00 0.90
C GLU A 232 18.91 -16.63 -0.43
N ALA A 233 19.44 -16.12 -1.52
CA ALA A 233 19.13 -16.58 -2.87
C ALA A 233 19.51 -18.06 -3.08
N SER A 234 18.63 -18.80 -3.77
CA SER A 234 18.81 -20.21 -4.11
C SER A 234 18.65 -20.43 -5.61
N GLU A 235 19.61 -21.16 -6.22
CA GLU A 235 19.50 -21.56 -7.63
C GLU A 235 18.29 -22.45 -7.91
N GLN A 236 17.86 -23.27 -6.95
CA GLN A 236 16.69 -24.13 -7.09
C GLN A 236 15.41 -23.28 -7.20
N VAL A 237 15.30 -22.24 -6.38
CA VAL A 237 14.18 -21.28 -6.42
C VAL A 237 14.17 -20.48 -7.74
N LEU A 238 15.33 -20.14 -8.28
CA LEU A 238 15.43 -19.48 -9.58
C LEU A 238 14.94 -20.38 -10.73
N LYS A 239 15.24 -21.68 -10.67
CA LYS A 239 14.88 -22.66 -11.70
C LYS A 239 13.38 -23.01 -11.66
N GLU A 240 12.81 -23.06 -10.45
CA GLU A 240 11.42 -23.49 -10.23
C GLU A 240 10.65 -22.47 -9.36
N PRO A 241 10.45 -21.22 -9.86
CA PRO A 241 9.76 -20.22 -9.08
C PRO A 241 8.27 -20.54 -8.93
N ALA A 242 7.80 -20.56 -7.68
CA ALA A 242 6.38 -20.68 -7.37
C ALA A 242 6.07 -19.92 -6.08
N ALA A 243 5.01 -19.12 -6.08
CA ALA A 243 4.47 -18.56 -4.85
C ALA A 243 3.74 -19.65 -4.07
N LEU A 244 3.81 -19.62 -2.75
CA LEU A 244 3.10 -20.58 -1.91
C LEU A 244 2.12 -19.87 -1.00
N PHE A 245 0.92 -20.43 -0.90
CA PHE A 245 -0.07 -20.14 0.13
C PHE A 245 -0.22 -21.41 0.97
N CYS A 246 0.29 -21.34 2.20
CA CYS A 246 0.33 -22.49 3.07
C CYS A 246 -0.89 -22.53 3.99
N ALA A 247 -1.48 -23.69 4.16
CA ALA A 247 -2.48 -23.92 5.20
C ALA A 247 -1.88 -23.65 6.59
N GLU A 248 -2.73 -23.36 7.56
CA GLU A 248 -2.28 -23.14 8.94
C GLU A 248 -1.51 -24.36 9.47
N ASP A 249 -0.30 -24.10 9.95
CA ASP A 249 0.52 -25.08 10.63
C ASP A 249 0.46 -24.83 12.16
N SER A 250 -0.39 -25.58 12.83
CA SER A 250 -0.60 -25.45 14.28
C SER A 250 0.65 -25.72 15.13
N ARG A 251 1.66 -26.41 14.58
CA ARG A 251 2.94 -26.66 15.28
C ARG A 251 3.68 -25.35 15.57
N PHE A 252 3.53 -24.38 14.69
CA PHE A 252 4.23 -23.08 14.74
C PHE A 252 3.26 -21.89 14.85
N GLY A 253 1.94 -22.12 14.68
CA GLY A 253 0.93 -21.06 14.63
C GLY A 253 1.15 -20.09 13.47
N THR A 254 1.45 -20.64 12.29
CA THR A 254 1.73 -19.88 11.06
C THR A 254 0.87 -20.38 9.90
N HIS A 255 0.60 -19.49 8.94
CA HIS A 255 -0.01 -19.80 7.64
C HIS A 255 0.83 -19.12 6.55
N LEU A 256 2.04 -19.59 6.36
CA LEU A 256 3.05 -18.90 5.56
C LEU A 256 2.59 -18.60 4.14
N GLU A 257 2.90 -17.39 3.70
CA GLU A 257 2.94 -17.00 2.30
C GLU A 257 4.41 -16.87 1.90
N VAL A 258 4.80 -17.56 0.82
CA VAL A 258 6.21 -17.61 0.38
C VAL A 258 6.30 -17.05 -1.03
N TYR A 259 7.11 -16.02 -1.20
CA TYR A 259 7.27 -15.33 -2.48
C TYR A 259 8.74 -15.35 -2.93
N PRO A 260 9.08 -16.21 -3.90
CA PRO A 260 10.42 -16.22 -4.46
C PRO A 260 10.63 -14.94 -5.27
N ARG A 261 11.74 -14.24 -5.06
CA ARG A 261 12.13 -13.06 -5.82
C ARG A 261 12.95 -13.42 -7.06
N SER A 262 13.04 -12.49 -8.00
CA SER A 262 13.79 -12.69 -9.26
C SER A 262 15.29 -12.90 -9.08
N ASP A 263 15.84 -12.46 -7.95
CA ASP A 263 17.23 -12.71 -7.54
C ASP A 263 17.43 -14.07 -6.85
N GLY A 264 16.36 -14.85 -6.69
CA GLY A 264 16.36 -16.15 -6.01
C GLY A 264 16.19 -16.09 -4.50
N SER A 265 16.18 -14.91 -3.89
CA SER A 265 15.85 -14.77 -2.46
C SER A 265 14.40 -15.15 -2.20
N VAL A 266 14.12 -15.62 -0.98
CA VAL A 266 12.80 -16.13 -0.62
C VAL A 266 12.22 -15.27 0.50
N TYR A 267 11.16 -14.54 0.16
CA TYR A 267 10.43 -13.69 1.11
C TYR A 267 9.27 -14.47 1.73
N LEU A 268 9.12 -14.38 3.05
CA LEU A 268 8.03 -15.00 3.81
C LEU A 268 7.23 -13.97 4.59
N CYS A 269 5.91 -14.09 4.51
CA CYS A 269 4.94 -13.41 5.38
C CYS A 269 3.80 -14.36 5.78
N GLY A 270 2.64 -13.86 6.20
CA GLY A 270 1.56 -14.74 6.69
C GLY A 270 1.93 -15.46 7.99
N ILE A 271 2.81 -14.87 8.80
CA ILE A 271 3.43 -15.54 9.95
C ILE A 271 2.44 -15.68 11.12
N GLY A 272 1.29 -15.00 11.08
CA GLY A 272 0.36 -14.92 12.20
C GLY A 272 0.82 -13.92 13.29
N GLY A 273 -0.03 -13.69 14.28
CA GLY A 273 0.28 -12.79 15.40
C GLY A 273 0.45 -11.32 14.98
N SER A 274 -0.33 -10.86 14.00
CA SER A 274 -0.34 -9.46 13.61
C SER A 274 -0.78 -8.57 14.77
N ASP A 275 -0.13 -7.41 14.92
CA ASP A 275 -0.48 -6.37 15.89
C ASP A 275 -1.40 -5.34 15.21
N TYR A 276 -2.58 -5.12 15.77
CA TYR A 276 -3.55 -4.14 15.28
C TYR A 276 -3.29 -2.80 15.95
N VAL A 277 -2.74 -1.88 15.17
CA VAL A 277 -2.26 -0.57 15.64
C VAL A 277 -3.31 0.48 15.39
N GLU A 278 -3.94 0.93 16.46
CA GLU A 278 -4.97 1.97 16.44
C GLU A 278 -4.38 3.38 16.32
N ALA A 279 -5.24 4.36 16.06
CA ALA A 279 -4.87 5.74 15.75
C ALA A 279 -3.95 6.40 16.81
N GLU A 280 -4.16 6.11 18.10
CA GLU A 280 -3.40 6.66 19.21
C GLU A 280 -1.92 6.26 19.16
N ARG A 281 -1.63 5.02 18.72
CA ARG A 281 -0.26 4.52 18.57
C ARG A 281 0.43 5.05 17.31
N LEU A 282 -0.35 5.51 16.31
CA LEU A 282 0.13 6.15 15.09
C LEU A 282 0.34 7.66 15.25
N ALA A 283 -0.23 8.26 16.30
CA ALA A 283 -0.13 9.69 16.60
C ALA A 283 1.30 10.07 17.03
N PRO A 284 1.66 11.37 17.01
CA PRO A 284 2.92 11.86 17.55
C PRO A 284 3.15 11.42 18.99
N GLY A 285 4.31 10.83 19.28
CA GLY A 285 4.66 10.24 20.58
C GLY A 285 4.18 8.80 20.78
N GLY A 286 3.42 8.22 19.84
CA GLY A 286 3.04 6.81 19.86
C GLY A 286 4.20 5.90 19.44
N ASP A 287 4.15 4.64 19.88
CA ASP A 287 5.19 3.63 19.61
C ASP A 287 5.28 3.19 18.14
N CYS A 288 4.30 3.57 17.31
CA CYS A 288 4.22 3.30 15.88
C CYS A 288 4.09 4.61 15.06
N GLU A 289 4.55 5.75 15.58
CA GLU A 289 4.38 7.04 14.92
C GLU A 289 5.13 7.20 13.59
N SER A 290 6.14 6.37 13.34
CA SER A 290 6.97 6.43 12.11
C SER A 290 7.42 5.04 11.63
N ALA A 291 7.84 4.95 10.36
CA ALA A 291 8.19 3.68 9.71
C ALA A 291 9.42 2.99 10.31
N ASP A 292 10.33 3.73 10.91
CA ASP A 292 11.56 3.24 11.55
C ASP A 292 11.30 2.61 12.92
N LEU A 293 10.18 2.94 13.58
CA LEU A 293 9.75 2.32 14.83
C LEU A 293 9.02 0.99 14.63
N ILE A 294 8.75 0.60 13.38
CA ILE A 294 8.06 -0.65 13.06
C ILE A 294 9.06 -1.79 12.96
N LEU A 295 9.23 -2.51 14.06
CA LEU A 295 10.23 -3.57 14.21
C LEU A 295 9.58 -4.95 14.16
N ALA A 296 10.35 -5.94 13.64
CA ALA A 296 9.96 -7.35 13.62
C ALA A 296 9.82 -7.91 15.06
N ASP A 297 8.85 -8.80 15.23
CA ASP A 297 8.70 -9.57 16.46
C ASP A 297 9.64 -10.80 16.43
N PRO A 298 10.61 -10.91 17.36
CA PRO A 298 11.57 -12.02 17.36
C PRO A 298 10.91 -13.40 17.50
N SER A 299 9.80 -13.51 18.23
CA SER A 299 9.08 -14.77 18.41
C SER A 299 8.43 -15.23 17.10
N ARG A 300 7.92 -14.27 16.32
CA ARG A 300 7.32 -14.53 15.01
C ARG A 300 8.38 -14.85 13.95
N VAL A 301 9.54 -14.19 14.02
CA VAL A 301 10.72 -14.53 13.19
C VAL A 301 11.09 -15.99 13.41
N GLN A 302 11.22 -16.44 14.66
CA GLN A 302 11.57 -17.80 14.97
C GLN A 302 10.51 -18.80 14.50
N ALA A 303 9.23 -18.52 14.74
CA ALA A 303 8.12 -19.38 14.31
C ALA A 303 8.10 -19.55 12.78
N ALA A 304 8.30 -18.47 12.02
CA ALA A 304 8.36 -18.53 10.56
C ALA A 304 9.56 -19.32 10.06
N TRP A 305 10.72 -19.14 10.71
CA TRP A 305 11.93 -19.86 10.34
C TRP A 305 11.76 -21.36 10.58
N ASP A 306 11.26 -21.77 11.75
CA ASP A 306 11.04 -23.18 12.10
C ASP A 306 10.00 -23.83 11.16
N ALA A 307 8.90 -23.12 10.86
CA ALA A 307 7.88 -23.58 9.94
C ALA A 307 8.46 -23.78 8.53
N PHE A 308 9.19 -22.79 8.01
CA PHE A 308 9.77 -22.88 6.67
C PHE A 308 10.87 -23.93 6.59
N LYS A 309 11.72 -24.04 7.62
CA LYS A 309 12.74 -25.09 7.72
C LYS A 309 12.15 -26.50 7.70
N SER A 310 10.95 -26.70 8.26
CA SER A 310 10.29 -28.00 8.18
C SER A 310 9.81 -28.33 6.75
N MET A 311 9.44 -27.33 5.97
CA MET A 311 8.95 -27.47 4.58
C MET A 311 10.08 -27.52 3.56
N SER A 312 11.15 -26.78 3.81
CA SER A 312 12.32 -26.61 2.93
C SER A 312 13.62 -26.63 3.75
N PRO A 313 14.06 -27.80 4.22
CA PRO A 313 15.29 -27.95 5.02
C PRO A 313 16.50 -27.38 4.32
N THR A 314 16.65 -27.59 3.02
CA THR A 314 17.82 -27.09 2.26
C THR A 314 17.95 -25.57 2.32
N ILE A 315 16.85 -24.82 2.16
CA ILE A 315 16.88 -23.35 2.21
C ILE A 315 16.83 -22.87 3.67
N GLY A 316 15.93 -23.44 4.47
CA GLY A 316 15.71 -23.07 5.87
C GLY A 316 16.80 -23.51 6.86
N SER A 317 17.85 -24.23 6.41
CA SER A 317 18.98 -24.61 7.27
C SER A 317 19.79 -23.41 7.76
N SER A 318 19.85 -22.34 6.98
CA SER A 318 20.50 -21.08 7.33
C SER A 318 19.49 -20.11 7.97
N ALA A 319 19.97 -19.22 8.83
CA ALA A 319 19.15 -18.15 9.37
C ALA A 319 18.68 -17.18 8.26
N PRO A 320 17.49 -16.55 8.40
CA PRO A 320 17.09 -15.51 7.47
C PRO A 320 18.11 -14.35 7.43
N ILE A 321 18.39 -13.85 6.26
CA ILE A 321 19.32 -12.72 6.05
C ILE A 321 18.70 -11.37 6.40
N LEU A 322 17.37 -11.31 6.49
CA LEU A 322 16.62 -10.12 6.84
C LEU A 322 15.38 -10.49 7.64
N SER A 323 15.18 -9.78 8.75
CA SER A 323 13.93 -9.78 9.52
C SER A 323 13.42 -8.35 9.61
N GLN A 324 12.17 -8.13 9.26
CA GLN A 324 11.58 -6.80 9.20
C GLN A 324 10.08 -6.85 9.53
N ALA A 325 9.50 -5.67 9.77
CA ALA A 325 8.05 -5.51 9.84
C ALA A 325 7.59 -4.29 9.05
N CYS A 326 6.34 -4.35 8.64
CA CYS A 326 5.64 -3.22 8.07
C CYS A 326 4.17 -3.22 8.53
N MET A 327 3.45 -2.13 8.27
CA MET A 327 2.02 -2.02 8.58
C MET A 327 1.21 -1.88 7.31
N ARG A 328 0.22 -2.75 7.13
CA ARG A 328 -0.80 -2.59 6.10
C ARG A 328 -1.83 -1.56 6.57
N PRO A 329 -2.19 -0.55 5.76
CA PRO A 329 -3.25 0.40 6.08
C PRO A 329 -4.62 -0.23 5.80
N CYS A 330 -5.47 -0.36 6.80
CA CYS A 330 -6.77 -0.99 6.66
C CYS A 330 -7.89 -0.09 7.16
N ALA A 331 -8.85 0.23 6.27
CA ALA A 331 -10.09 0.88 6.66
C ALA A 331 -11.06 -0.14 7.30
N PRO A 332 -12.07 0.30 8.09
CA PRO A 332 -12.99 -0.60 8.80
C PRO A 332 -13.76 -1.59 7.90
N ASP A 333 -13.97 -1.23 6.63
CA ASP A 333 -14.65 -2.06 5.63
C ASP A 333 -13.67 -2.85 4.75
N ALA A 334 -12.37 -2.79 5.03
CA ALA A 334 -11.28 -3.41 4.30
C ALA A 334 -11.15 -2.97 2.82
N LEU A 335 -11.91 -1.97 2.36
CA LEU A 335 -11.81 -1.41 1.02
C LEU A 335 -10.82 -0.24 0.98
N PRO A 336 -10.14 -0.01 -0.16
CA PRO A 336 -9.26 1.14 -0.29
C PRO A 336 -10.03 2.46 -0.15
N MET A 337 -9.32 3.53 0.19
CA MET A 337 -9.86 4.87 0.29
C MET A 337 -9.23 5.72 -0.80
N ILE A 338 -9.99 5.96 -1.89
CA ILE A 338 -9.55 6.66 -3.09
C ILE A 338 -10.63 7.65 -3.52
N GLY A 339 -10.28 8.93 -3.63
CA GLY A 339 -11.20 9.96 -4.09
C GLY A 339 -11.04 11.28 -3.37
N TYR A 340 -11.90 12.24 -3.70
CA TYR A 340 -11.87 13.57 -3.10
C TYR A 340 -12.21 13.54 -1.61
N VAL A 341 -11.52 14.39 -0.85
CA VAL A 341 -11.88 14.68 0.54
C VAL A 341 -13.22 15.43 0.55
N PRO A 342 -14.23 14.98 1.33
CA PRO A 342 -15.55 15.60 1.32
C PRO A 342 -15.50 17.09 1.68
N ASN A 343 -16.22 17.91 0.91
CA ASN A 343 -16.30 19.37 1.08
C ASN A 343 -14.96 20.12 1.00
N VAL A 344 -13.98 19.55 0.31
CA VAL A 344 -12.67 20.17 0.09
C VAL A 344 -12.34 20.10 -1.40
N ASP A 345 -12.14 21.26 -2.02
CA ASP A 345 -11.58 21.34 -3.37
C ASP A 345 -10.04 21.28 -3.32
N GLY A 346 -9.47 20.49 -4.20
CA GLY A 346 -8.02 20.30 -4.30
C GLY A 346 -7.42 19.25 -3.34
N ALA A 347 -8.22 18.46 -2.62
CA ALA A 347 -7.70 17.38 -1.78
C ALA A 347 -8.21 16.00 -2.20
N ILE A 348 -7.28 15.05 -2.39
CA ILE A 348 -7.56 13.66 -2.76
C ILE A 348 -6.86 12.74 -1.77
N ILE A 349 -7.50 11.62 -1.44
CA ILE A 349 -6.92 10.56 -0.62
C ILE A 349 -6.65 9.33 -1.47
N ALA A 350 -5.52 8.65 -1.20
CA ALA A 350 -5.09 7.41 -1.85
C ALA A 350 -4.42 6.51 -0.81
N SER A 351 -5.23 5.77 -0.03
CA SER A 351 -4.76 4.97 1.10
C SER A 351 -5.66 3.76 1.37
N ALA A 352 -5.45 3.06 2.49
CA ALA A 352 -6.25 1.92 2.96
C ALA A 352 -6.25 0.69 2.03
N HIS A 353 -5.20 0.46 1.27
CA HIS A 353 -5.13 -0.62 0.29
C HIS A 353 -4.90 -2.01 0.89
N ASN A 354 -4.85 -2.15 2.21
CA ASN A 354 -4.66 -3.40 2.95
C ASN A 354 -3.50 -4.25 2.38
N CYS A 355 -3.71 -5.56 2.15
CA CYS A 355 -2.70 -6.46 1.58
C CYS A 355 -2.44 -6.26 0.07
N TRP A 356 -3.32 -5.57 -0.64
CA TRP A 356 -3.25 -5.39 -2.09
C TRP A 356 -2.58 -4.09 -2.54
N GLY A 357 -1.96 -3.34 -1.62
CA GLY A 357 -1.40 -2.02 -1.92
C GLY A 357 -0.29 -2.03 -2.99
N ILE A 358 0.46 -3.13 -3.14
CA ILE A 358 1.43 -3.27 -4.22
C ILE A 358 0.70 -3.45 -5.55
N LEU A 359 -0.20 -4.43 -5.62
CA LEU A 359 -0.98 -4.71 -6.83
C LEU A 359 -1.74 -3.45 -7.29
N TRP A 360 -2.46 -2.77 -6.40
CA TRP A 360 -3.34 -1.67 -6.78
C TRP A 360 -2.62 -0.31 -6.94
N SER A 361 -1.30 -0.23 -6.70
CA SER A 361 -0.61 1.06 -6.78
C SER A 361 -0.63 1.69 -8.19
N PRO A 362 -0.43 0.97 -9.32
CA PRO A 362 -0.51 1.59 -10.64
C PRO A 362 -1.88 2.16 -10.96
N ILE A 363 -2.95 1.38 -10.77
CA ILE A 363 -4.31 1.85 -11.06
C ILE A 363 -4.71 3.01 -10.14
N THR A 364 -4.27 3.02 -8.88
CA THR A 364 -4.50 4.14 -7.96
C THR A 364 -3.82 5.41 -8.48
N GLY A 365 -2.58 5.32 -8.95
CA GLY A 365 -1.89 6.47 -9.54
C GLY A 365 -2.60 7.00 -10.78
N GLN A 366 -3.10 6.13 -11.64
CA GLN A 366 -3.89 6.52 -12.80
C GLN A 366 -5.20 7.21 -12.38
N ILE A 367 -5.96 6.63 -11.44
CA ILE A 367 -7.18 7.22 -10.88
C ILE A 367 -6.91 8.62 -10.32
N VAL A 368 -5.88 8.79 -9.50
CA VAL A 368 -5.52 10.09 -8.92
C VAL A 368 -5.22 11.11 -10.00
N SER A 369 -4.49 10.71 -11.07
CA SER A 369 -4.19 11.61 -12.18
C SER A 369 -5.43 12.03 -12.95
N GLU A 370 -6.41 11.13 -13.16
CA GLU A 370 -7.69 11.45 -13.80
C GLU A 370 -8.54 12.37 -12.93
N LEU A 371 -8.63 12.10 -11.63
CA LEU A 371 -9.34 12.97 -10.70
C LEU A 371 -8.81 14.40 -10.72
N ILE A 372 -7.49 14.60 -10.73
CA ILE A 372 -6.89 15.94 -10.76
C ILE A 372 -7.11 16.63 -12.10
N LEU A 373 -6.91 15.94 -13.22
CA LEU A 373 -6.91 16.54 -14.55
C LEU A 373 -8.27 16.58 -15.24
N GLU A 374 -9.16 15.64 -14.91
CA GLU A 374 -10.46 15.45 -15.58
C GLU A 374 -11.65 15.66 -14.63
N GLY A 375 -11.41 15.61 -13.31
CA GLY A 375 -12.46 15.77 -12.30
C GLY A 375 -13.18 14.47 -11.95
N GLU A 376 -13.01 13.42 -12.73
CA GLU A 376 -13.61 12.10 -12.50
C GLU A 376 -12.67 10.97 -12.95
N SER A 377 -12.87 9.77 -12.43
CA SER A 377 -12.12 8.58 -12.88
C SER A 377 -12.90 7.88 -14.00
N SER A 378 -12.26 7.73 -15.14
CA SER A 378 -12.77 6.97 -16.28
C SER A 378 -12.17 5.55 -16.35
N CYS A 379 -10.99 5.36 -15.80
CA CYS A 379 -10.29 4.09 -15.84
C CYS A 379 -10.84 3.04 -14.87
N CYS A 380 -11.53 3.43 -13.81
CA CYS A 380 -12.08 2.52 -12.79
C CYS A 380 -13.26 3.14 -12.05
N ASP A 381 -14.26 2.32 -11.71
CA ASP A 381 -15.37 2.75 -10.84
C ASP A 381 -14.91 2.84 -9.39
N ILE A 382 -14.83 4.05 -8.87
CA ILE A 382 -14.35 4.34 -7.51
C ILE A 382 -15.48 4.64 -6.50
N ARG A 383 -16.74 4.52 -6.88
CA ARG A 383 -17.89 4.92 -6.02
C ARG A 383 -17.87 4.27 -4.64
N ASN A 384 -17.43 3.01 -4.56
CA ASN A 384 -17.31 2.28 -3.31
C ASN A 384 -16.07 2.65 -2.50
N PHE A 385 -15.12 3.40 -3.08
CA PHE A 385 -13.83 3.71 -2.45
C PHE A 385 -13.74 5.15 -1.93
N THR A 386 -14.76 5.98 -2.21
CA THR A 386 -14.73 7.40 -1.83
C THR A 386 -14.69 7.57 -0.30
N PRO A 387 -13.89 8.51 0.22
CA PRO A 387 -13.77 8.74 1.67
C PRO A 387 -15.08 9.24 2.29
N SER A 388 -16.03 9.78 1.50
CA SER A 388 -17.36 10.21 1.95
C SER A 388 -18.17 9.11 2.65
N ARG A 389 -17.85 7.83 2.43
CA ARG A 389 -18.49 6.70 3.12
C ARG A 389 -18.23 6.67 4.63
N PHE A 390 -17.17 7.36 5.09
CA PHE A 390 -16.82 7.54 6.50
C PHE A 390 -17.11 8.95 7.03
N ALA A 391 -17.65 9.85 6.21
CA ALA A 391 -17.98 11.20 6.67
C ALA A 391 -18.94 11.12 7.89
N LYS A 392 -18.67 11.92 8.93
CA LYS A 392 -19.54 12.02 10.08
C LYS A 392 -20.92 12.46 9.57
N LYS A 393 -21.94 11.60 9.70
CA LYS A 393 -23.33 12.00 9.45
C LYS A 393 -23.65 13.13 10.42
N ALA A 394 -24.05 14.29 9.94
CA ALA A 394 -24.61 15.35 10.75
C ALA A 394 -25.66 14.71 11.68
N THR A 395 -25.53 14.93 12.97
CA THR A 395 -26.16 14.23 14.07
C THR A 395 -27.68 14.14 13.90
N ALA A 396 -28.17 13.00 13.49
CA ALA A 396 -29.56 12.57 13.71
C ALA A 396 -29.49 11.20 14.41
N GLY A 397 -29.68 11.21 15.74
CA GLY A 397 -30.11 10.05 16.52
C GLY A 397 -28.99 9.06 16.92
N ARG A 398 -28.78 8.98 18.23
CA ARG A 398 -27.98 8.00 18.94
C ARG A 398 -28.26 6.57 18.48
N GLY A 399 -27.29 5.95 17.82
CA GLY A 399 -27.20 4.52 17.64
C GLY A 399 -25.71 4.13 17.66
N ARG A 400 -25.19 3.71 18.81
CA ARG A 400 -23.87 3.09 18.95
C ARG A 400 -23.90 1.78 18.16
N GLN A 401 -23.45 1.77 16.92
CA GLN A 401 -23.00 0.53 16.30
C GLN A 401 -21.66 0.17 16.91
N LYS A 402 -21.66 -0.88 17.73
CA LYS A 402 -20.45 -1.60 18.12
C LYS A 402 -19.91 -2.26 16.85
N VAL A 403 -18.88 -1.71 16.25
CA VAL A 403 -18.06 -2.41 15.28
C VAL A 403 -17.09 -3.30 16.08
N ASN A 404 -17.60 -4.46 16.50
CA ASN A 404 -16.80 -5.57 17.01
C ASN A 404 -16.88 -6.70 15.97
N GLN A 405 -16.33 -6.49 14.79
CA GLN A 405 -15.87 -7.58 13.95
C GLN A 405 -14.36 -7.43 13.80
N PRO A 406 -13.57 -8.48 14.04
CA PRO A 406 -12.17 -8.45 13.67
C PRO A 406 -12.12 -8.10 12.19
N ILE A 407 -11.31 -7.12 11.82
CA ILE A 407 -11.02 -6.77 10.43
C ILE A 407 -10.46 -8.05 9.83
N GLY A 408 -11.24 -8.70 8.95
CA GLY A 408 -10.91 -10.02 8.44
C GLY A 408 -9.54 -9.98 7.77
N GLU A 409 -8.71 -10.95 8.08
CA GLU A 409 -7.58 -11.28 7.23
C GLU A 409 -8.23 -11.76 5.92
N GLN A 410 -8.31 -10.88 4.92
CA GLN A 410 -8.78 -11.26 3.60
C GLN A 410 -7.62 -11.93 2.86
N TRP A 411 -7.87 -13.17 2.56
CA TRP A 411 -7.07 -14.04 1.67
C TRP A 411 -7.28 -13.63 0.22
#